data_a5980ce48cdb4d2b71ee6dda3c70facd
#
_entry.id   a5980ce48cdb4d2b71ee6dda3c70facd
#
_cell.length_a   1.000
_cell.length_b   1.000
_cell.length_c   1.000
_cell.angle_alpha   90.00
_cell.angle_beta   90.00
_cell.angle_gamma   90.00
#
_symmetry.space_group_name_H-M   'P 1'
#
loop_
_entity.id
_entity.type
_entity.pdbx_description
1 polymer ?
#
loop_
_entity_poly.entity_id
_entity_poly.type
_entity_poly.pdbx_seq_one_letter_code
_entity_poly.pdbx_strand_id
1 'polypeptide(L)'
;MADLLHVEGVSKSFGPIPVLHDVTLAIPPRSIVGLVGENGAGKSTLFNIVTGVVRADAGTMRLKGEAYRPQSYAQAFETGVSRVFQEQALIPNVPVYANLLLSQEGRFTRFGQWLDKRAMVAVAEAIVADAGLDVDVRRPTGSYDFSKRQAIEIARACLAPRHVMNIADPVVLLDEPTSALDREDETAFFDLLRRLKANASFVFVSHRLTEIRALCDLVYVMRDGRVSAPLTPAEADEKTVHGLMVGRNRADDYYHMGRQQDVGGRPSVFAVRGLSGAGFSDISLDVRPGEVVGLGGLLDSGKSAFGRVAAGVEPPRAGTVVLDGGAPEQPRISRLIPRGLGYVPAERLVEGIVPGLSLAINLTLPSADLFSRFGLWRRGRERRAAERAVKDMGVRSGSPAVAMRNLSGGNQQKVVLARWLQRSLKVLVLDNPTRGVDAGAKEEIYRHIRALCEGGVGIVLITDELTELIGLSNRILILQRGRVVAEMAAPIGAKPTEQDLLPHMLPSAA
;
A
#
# COMPACT_ATOMS: atom_id res chain seq x y z
N MET A 1 -20.03 -18.67 23.21
CA MET A 1 -20.01 -19.65 22.11
C MET A 1 -18.57 -20.06 21.93
N ALA A 2 -18.28 -21.32 21.63
CA ALA A 2 -16.90 -21.74 21.36
C ALA A 2 -16.43 -21.12 20.02
N ASP A 3 -15.17 -20.65 19.97
CA ASP A 3 -14.58 -20.11 18.76
C ASP A 3 -14.45 -21.18 17.68
N LEU A 4 -14.65 -20.79 16.42
CA LEU A 4 -14.47 -21.69 15.28
C LEU A 4 -12.99 -21.96 15.04
N LEU A 5 -12.18 -20.91 15.00
CA LEU A 5 -10.71 -20.98 14.98
C LEU A 5 -10.17 -20.14 16.13
N HIS A 6 -9.32 -20.74 16.94
CA HIS A 6 -8.61 -20.07 18.03
C HIS A 6 -7.10 -20.19 17.82
N VAL A 7 -6.42 -19.05 17.81
CA VAL A 7 -4.97 -18.92 17.73
C VAL A 7 -4.49 -18.42 19.07
N GLU A 8 -3.56 -19.11 19.72
CA GLU A 8 -3.09 -18.78 21.08
C GLU A 8 -1.56 -18.78 21.15
N GLY A 9 -0.99 -17.63 21.50
CA GLY A 9 0.42 -17.46 21.77
C GLY A 9 1.35 -17.71 20.55
N VAL A 10 0.85 -17.58 19.33
CA VAL A 10 1.60 -17.92 18.12
C VAL A 10 2.74 -16.94 17.91
N SER A 11 3.94 -17.47 17.78
CA SER A 11 5.17 -16.71 17.51
C SER A 11 5.90 -17.29 16.31
N LYS A 12 6.60 -16.40 15.57
CA LYS A 12 7.40 -16.78 14.38
C LYS A 12 8.58 -15.86 14.16
N SER A 13 9.75 -16.47 13.89
CA SER A 13 10.96 -15.78 13.46
C SER A 13 11.46 -16.33 12.12
N PHE A 14 12.06 -15.49 11.29
CA PHE A 14 12.81 -15.89 10.10
C PHE A 14 14.28 -15.57 10.30
N GLY A 15 15.06 -16.62 10.64
CA GLY A 15 16.43 -16.44 11.10
C GLY A 15 16.46 -15.59 12.37
N PRO A 16 17.27 -14.52 12.45
CA PRO A 16 17.33 -13.65 13.64
C PRO A 16 16.21 -12.64 13.74
N ILE A 17 15.29 -12.58 12.74
CA ILE A 17 14.26 -11.55 12.67
C ILE A 17 12.94 -12.12 13.18
N PRO A 18 12.46 -11.71 14.36
CA PRO A 18 11.15 -12.05 14.86
C PRO A 18 10.07 -11.26 14.09
N VAL A 19 9.00 -11.96 13.68
CA VAL A 19 7.89 -11.38 12.87
C VAL A 19 6.56 -11.46 13.60
N LEU A 20 6.30 -12.52 14.36
CA LEU A 20 5.11 -12.66 15.20
C LEU A 20 5.53 -12.88 16.66
N HIS A 21 4.83 -12.20 17.55
CA HIS A 21 5.10 -12.19 18.99
C HIS A 21 3.83 -12.47 19.77
N ASP A 22 3.65 -13.71 20.25
CA ASP A 22 2.58 -14.08 21.17
C ASP A 22 1.17 -13.66 20.63
N VAL A 23 0.92 -13.99 19.35
CA VAL A 23 -0.32 -13.62 18.67
C VAL A 23 -1.45 -14.49 19.17
N THR A 24 -2.49 -13.84 19.72
CA THR A 24 -3.72 -14.50 20.19
C THR A 24 -4.92 -13.83 19.55
N LEU A 25 -5.75 -14.60 18.85
CA LEU A 25 -7.01 -14.13 18.27
C LEU A 25 -8.02 -15.28 18.14
N ALA A 26 -9.29 -14.92 18.09
CA ALA A 26 -10.40 -15.84 17.95
C ALA A 26 -11.28 -15.46 16.76
N ILE A 27 -11.75 -16.45 16.04
CA ILE A 27 -12.70 -16.29 14.95
C ILE A 27 -13.99 -17.03 15.36
N PRO A 28 -15.05 -16.28 15.70
CA PRO A 28 -16.35 -16.89 16.00
C PRO A 28 -16.96 -17.55 14.76
N PRO A 29 -17.85 -18.55 14.94
CA PRO A 29 -18.58 -19.14 13.82
C PRO A 29 -19.48 -18.11 13.15
N ARG A 30 -19.58 -18.17 11.83
CA ARG A 30 -20.45 -17.31 11.00
C ARG A 30 -20.21 -15.83 11.24
N SER A 31 -18.95 -15.44 11.29
CA SER A 31 -18.53 -14.06 11.53
C SER A 31 -17.56 -13.57 10.45
N ILE A 32 -17.49 -12.26 10.30
CA ILE A 32 -16.46 -11.59 9.52
C ILE A 32 -15.56 -10.83 10.50
N VAL A 33 -14.34 -11.30 10.65
CA VAL A 33 -13.34 -10.73 11.56
C VAL A 33 -12.39 -9.85 10.74
N GLY A 34 -12.35 -8.56 11.01
CA GLY A 34 -11.40 -7.63 10.41
C GLY A 34 -10.02 -7.77 11.04
N LEU A 35 -8.98 -7.84 10.23
CA LEU A 35 -7.60 -7.77 10.68
C LEU A 35 -6.92 -6.57 10.02
N VAL A 36 -6.79 -5.49 10.78
CA VAL A 36 -6.19 -4.22 10.34
C VAL A 36 -4.76 -4.14 10.82
N GLY A 37 -3.88 -3.58 10.03
CA GLY A 37 -2.49 -3.37 10.44
C GLY A 37 -1.64 -2.91 9.27
N GLU A 38 -0.49 -2.33 9.58
CA GLU A 38 0.46 -1.84 8.60
C GLU A 38 1.04 -2.95 7.71
N ASN A 39 1.60 -2.56 6.57
CA ASN A 39 2.41 -3.47 5.77
C ASN A 39 3.65 -3.88 6.57
N GLY A 40 3.89 -5.19 6.68
CA GLY A 40 4.95 -5.72 7.55
C GLY A 40 4.53 -5.98 9.00
N ALA A 41 3.30 -5.69 9.41
CA ALA A 41 2.81 -5.99 10.77
C ALA A 41 2.74 -7.50 11.08
N GLY A 42 2.85 -8.37 10.05
CA GLY A 42 2.84 -9.82 10.22
C GLY A 42 1.56 -10.52 9.72
N LYS A 43 0.59 -9.80 9.14
CA LYS A 43 -0.71 -10.34 8.69
C LYS A 43 -0.54 -11.54 7.74
N SER A 44 0.24 -11.37 6.68
CA SER A 44 0.48 -12.44 5.70
C SER A 44 1.26 -13.62 6.31
N THR A 45 2.13 -13.37 7.30
CA THR A 45 2.82 -14.44 8.04
C THR A 45 1.84 -15.23 8.90
N LEU A 46 0.92 -14.55 9.57
CA LEU A 46 -0.16 -15.20 10.32
C LEU A 46 -1.03 -16.06 9.40
N PHE A 47 -1.44 -15.52 8.24
CA PHE A 47 -2.19 -16.27 7.23
C PHE A 47 -1.44 -17.49 6.73
N ASN A 48 -0.15 -17.37 6.47
CA ASN A 48 0.71 -18.48 6.07
C ASN A 48 0.80 -19.58 7.15
N ILE A 49 0.78 -19.20 8.42
CA ILE A 49 0.76 -20.17 9.54
C ILE A 49 -0.59 -20.86 9.63
N VAL A 50 -1.68 -20.11 9.60
CA VAL A 50 -3.05 -20.64 9.66
C VAL A 50 -3.34 -21.56 8.49
N THR A 51 -2.77 -21.30 7.31
CA THR A 51 -2.91 -22.14 6.11
C THR A 51 -1.83 -23.21 5.96
N GLY A 52 -0.94 -23.39 6.93
CA GLY A 52 0.06 -24.47 6.91
C GLY A 52 1.21 -24.28 5.91
N VAL A 53 1.33 -23.10 5.29
CA VAL A 53 2.45 -22.75 4.40
C VAL A 53 3.75 -22.53 5.20
N VAL A 54 3.61 -21.99 6.41
CA VAL A 54 4.73 -21.76 7.35
C VAL A 54 4.36 -22.35 8.71
N ARG A 55 5.33 -22.97 9.39
CA ARG A 55 5.12 -23.46 10.76
C ARG A 55 5.38 -22.36 11.78
N ALA A 56 4.53 -22.27 12.80
CA ALA A 56 4.79 -21.47 13.99
C ALA A 56 5.98 -22.04 14.77
N ASP A 57 6.75 -21.17 15.43
CA ASP A 57 7.86 -21.57 16.29
C ASP A 57 7.35 -21.87 17.72
N ALA A 58 6.27 -21.17 18.15
CA ALA A 58 5.61 -21.38 19.43
C ALA A 58 4.10 -21.10 19.30
N GLY A 59 3.35 -21.47 20.34
CA GLY A 59 1.90 -21.30 20.41
C GLY A 59 1.11 -22.49 19.87
N THR A 60 -0.22 -22.38 19.94
CA THR A 60 -1.16 -23.43 19.54
C THR A 60 -2.30 -22.85 18.73
N MET A 61 -2.90 -23.68 17.86
CA MET A 61 -4.14 -23.36 17.17
C MET A 61 -5.16 -24.46 17.40
N ARG A 62 -6.43 -24.09 17.48
CA ARG A 62 -7.56 -25.02 17.58
C ARG A 62 -8.60 -24.66 16.53
N LEU A 63 -9.10 -25.64 15.80
CA LEU A 63 -10.21 -25.52 14.86
C LEU A 63 -11.37 -26.35 15.37
N LYS A 64 -12.54 -25.74 15.59
CA LYS A 64 -13.73 -26.39 16.17
C LYS A 64 -13.43 -27.07 17.51
N GLY A 65 -12.52 -26.50 18.31
CA GLY A 65 -12.09 -27.06 19.61
C GLY A 65 -11.00 -28.11 19.54
N GLU A 66 -10.72 -28.69 18.38
CA GLU A 66 -9.66 -29.69 18.19
C GLU A 66 -8.32 -29.05 17.86
N ALA A 67 -7.21 -29.71 18.19
CA ALA A 67 -5.87 -29.25 17.89
C ALA A 67 -5.68 -29.14 16.37
N TYR A 68 -5.25 -27.95 15.90
CA TYR A 68 -5.07 -27.63 14.50
C TYR A 68 -3.62 -27.30 14.19
N ARG A 69 -2.94 -28.13 13.40
CA ARG A 69 -1.52 -27.97 13.01
C ARG A 69 -1.31 -28.40 11.57
N PRO A 70 -1.78 -27.61 10.59
CA PRO A 70 -1.64 -27.99 9.19
C PRO A 70 -0.18 -28.01 8.76
N GLN A 71 0.20 -28.99 7.95
CA GLN A 71 1.57 -29.15 7.43
C GLN A 71 1.70 -28.65 6.00
N SER A 72 0.57 -28.32 5.36
CA SER A 72 0.50 -27.81 4.00
C SER A 72 -0.84 -27.09 3.77
N TYR A 73 -0.89 -26.28 2.72
CA TYR A 73 -2.12 -25.63 2.28
C TYR A 73 -3.22 -26.67 1.92
N ALA A 74 -2.84 -27.78 1.28
CA ALA A 74 -3.78 -28.85 0.94
C ALA A 74 -4.45 -29.42 2.20
N GLN A 75 -3.69 -29.67 3.25
CA GLN A 75 -4.23 -30.16 4.52
C GLN A 75 -5.12 -29.10 5.19
N ALA A 76 -4.74 -27.84 5.17
CA ALA A 76 -5.59 -26.76 5.69
C ALA A 76 -6.93 -26.69 4.94
N PHE A 77 -6.90 -26.77 3.61
CA PHE A 77 -8.08 -26.77 2.78
C PHE A 77 -8.99 -27.98 3.05
N GLU A 78 -8.41 -29.17 3.24
CA GLU A 78 -9.14 -30.39 3.60
C GLU A 78 -9.81 -30.33 4.98
N THR A 79 -9.33 -29.46 5.87
CA THR A 79 -9.96 -29.23 7.18
C THR A 79 -10.95 -28.06 7.17
N GLY A 80 -11.09 -27.37 6.02
CA GLY A 80 -12.00 -26.25 5.83
C GLY A 80 -11.39 -24.88 6.08
N VAL A 81 -10.07 -24.75 6.06
CA VAL A 81 -9.39 -23.45 6.10
C VAL A 81 -8.82 -23.12 4.72
N SER A 82 -9.23 -22.00 4.16
CA SER A 82 -8.85 -21.58 2.81
C SER A 82 -8.38 -20.13 2.79
N ARG A 83 -7.70 -19.71 1.71
CA ARG A 83 -7.26 -18.34 1.50
C ARG A 83 -7.56 -17.87 0.09
N VAL A 84 -8.04 -16.65 -0.03
CA VAL A 84 -8.10 -15.86 -1.25
C VAL A 84 -6.93 -14.89 -1.20
N PHE A 85 -6.09 -14.93 -2.24
CA PHE A 85 -4.87 -14.14 -2.32
C PHE A 85 -5.16 -12.75 -2.90
N GLN A 86 -4.26 -11.81 -2.69
CA GLN A 86 -4.33 -10.47 -3.26
C GLN A 86 -4.32 -10.49 -4.80
N GLU A 87 -3.50 -11.38 -5.39
CA GLU A 87 -3.54 -11.68 -6.83
C GLU A 87 -4.44 -12.89 -7.07
N GLN A 88 -5.32 -12.80 -8.08
CA GLN A 88 -6.26 -13.88 -8.38
C GLN A 88 -5.56 -15.20 -8.70
N ALA A 89 -5.85 -16.24 -7.92
CA ALA A 89 -5.29 -17.58 -8.07
C ALA A 89 -6.19 -18.49 -8.93
N LEU A 90 -6.73 -17.95 -10.03
CA LEU A 90 -7.51 -18.68 -11.02
C LEU A 90 -6.73 -18.88 -12.30
N ILE A 91 -6.91 -20.02 -12.96
CA ILE A 91 -6.30 -20.34 -14.24
C ILE A 91 -7.22 -19.82 -15.37
N PRO A 92 -6.85 -18.77 -16.12
CA PRO A 92 -7.77 -18.12 -17.06
C PRO A 92 -8.27 -19.03 -18.18
N ASN A 93 -7.43 -19.94 -18.67
CA ASN A 93 -7.69 -20.77 -19.86
C ASN A 93 -8.47 -22.06 -19.56
N VAL A 94 -8.81 -22.33 -18.29
CA VAL A 94 -9.62 -23.50 -17.93
C VAL A 94 -11.05 -23.10 -17.58
N PRO A 95 -12.03 -24.00 -17.77
CA PRO A 95 -13.41 -23.73 -17.41
C PRO A 95 -13.59 -23.44 -15.93
N VAL A 96 -14.64 -22.69 -15.60
CA VAL A 96 -14.97 -22.33 -14.20
C VAL A 96 -15.10 -23.57 -13.32
N TYR A 97 -15.75 -24.66 -13.81
CA TYR A 97 -15.88 -25.89 -13.00
C TYR A 97 -14.52 -26.49 -12.60
N ALA A 98 -13.53 -26.40 -13.48
CA ALA A 98 -12.19 -26.92 -13.19
C ALA A 98 -11.43 -26.01 -12.20
N ASN A 99 -11.62 -24.69 -12.27
CA ASN A 99 -11.09 -23.78 -11.26
C ASN A 99 -11.75 -23.96 -9.88
N LEU A 100 -13.08 -24.14 -9.83
CA LEU A 100 -13.81 -24.34 -8.57
C LEU A 100 -13.37 -25.63 -7.85
N LEU A 101 -13.04 -26.67 -8.59
CA LEU A 101 -12.67 -27.99 -8.08
C LEU A 101 -11.17 -28.28 -8.17
N LEU A 102 -10.36 -27.26 -8.39
CA LEU A 102 -8.90 -27.38 -8.50
C LEU A 102 -8.32 -28.05 -7.26
N SER A 103 -7.46 -29.02 -7.45
CA SER A 103 -6.86 -29.89 -6.42
C SER A 103 -7.84 -30.86 -5.74
N GLN A 104 -9.07 -31.00 -6.22
CA GLN A 104 -10.06 -31.95 -5.73
C GLN A 104 -10.46 -32.97 -6.81
N GLU A 105 -9.78 -33.00 -7.95
CA GLU A 105 -10.08 -33.84 -9.12
C GLU A 105 -10.07 -35.34 -8.75
N GLY A 106 -9.20 -35.75 -7.82
CA GLY A 106 -9.11 -37.13 -7.34
C GLY A 106 -10.45 -37.67 -6.76
N ARG A 107 -11.32 -36.78 -6.25
CA ARG A 107 -12.64 -37.16 -5.71
C ARG A 107 -13.69 -37.45 -6.81
N PHE A 108 -13.38 -37.05 -8.04
CA PHE A 108 -14.21 -37.18 -9.24
C PHE A 108 -13.65 -38.20 -10.22
N THR A 109 -12.78 -39.13 -9.76
CA THR A 109 -12.22 -40.17 -10.62
C THR A 109 -13.09 -41.44 -10.59
N ARG A 110 -13.31 -42.04 -11.78
CA ARG A 110 -13.87 -43.39 -11.95
C ARG A 110 -12.75 -44.37 -12.28
N PHE A 111 -12.75 -45.54 -11.68
CA PHE A 111 -11.72 -46.57 -11.91
C PHE A 111 -10.28 -46.05 -11.71
N GLY A 112 -10.09 -45.02 -10.87
CA GLY A 112 -8.79 -44.50 -10.53
C GLY A 112 -8.07 -43.69 -11.64
N GLN A 113 -8.62 -43.59 -12.85
CA GLN A 113 -7.95 -42.95 -13.99
C GLN A 113 -8.81 -41.98 -14.82
N TRP A 114 -10.12 -42.10 -14.79
CA TRP A 114 -11.01 -41.31 -15.64
C TRP A 114 -11.74 -40.25 -14.83
N LEU A 115 -11.58 -38.97 -15.22
CA LEU A 115 -12.32 -37.87 -14.59
C LEU A 115 -13.80 -37.89 -14.99
N ASP A 116 -14.68 -37.89 -14.00
CA ASP A 116 -16.09 -37.70 -14.22
C ASP A 116 -16.44 -36.22 -14.35
N LYS A 117 -16.24 -35.68 -15.57
CA LYS A 117 -16.53 -34.28 -15.86
C LYS A 117 -17.99 -33.89 -15.64
N ARG A 118 -18.94 -34.85 -15.75
CA ARG A 118 -20.36 -34.57 -15.51
C ARG A 118 -20.61 -34.32 -14.04
N ALA A 119 -20.05 -35.15 -13.16
CA ALA A 119 -20.12 -34.94 -11.72
C ALA A 119 -19.45 -33.64 -11.30
N MET A 120 -18.27 -33.33 -11.87
CA MET A 120 -17.58 -32.04 -11.60
C MET A 120 -18.44 -30.84 -11.99
N VAL A 121 -19.04 -30.87 -13.18
CA VAL A 121 -19.91 -29.78 -13.64
C VAL A 121 -21.14 -29.63 -12.73
N ALA A 122 -21.79 -30.74 -12.34
CA ALA A 122 -22.97 -30.71 -11.48
C ALA A 122 -22.66 -30.08 -10.10
N VAL A 123 -21.50 -30.43 -9.51
CA VAL A 123 -21.05 -29.83 -8.24
C VAL A 123 -20.71 -28.36 -8.41
N ALA A 124 -20.05 -28.00 -9.51
CA ALA A 124 -19.72 -26.60 -9.79
C ALA A 124 -21.00 -25.74 -10.01
N GLU A 125 -22.01 -26.28 -10.70
CA GLU A 125 -23.32 -25.63 -10.85
C GLU A 125 -24.00 -25.40 -9.50
N ALA A 126 -23.94 -26.37 -8.58
CA ALA A 126 -24.44 -26.20 -7.23
C ALA A 126 -23.69 -25.13 -6.43
N ILE A 127 -22.35 -25.08 -6.54
CA ILE A 127 -21.53 -24.05 -5.90
C ILE A 127 -21.91 -22.65 -6.40
N VAL A 128 -22.02 -22.50 -7.73
CA VAL A 128 -22.38 -21.21 -8.37
C VAL A 128 -23.79 -20.77 -7.99
N ALA A 129 -24.74 -21.71 -7.94
CA ALA A 129 -26.11 -21.43 -7.51
C ALA A 129 -26.18 -20.99 -6.03
N ASP A 130 -25.49 -21.69 -5.13
CA ASP A 130 -25.42 -21.32 -3.70
C ASP A 130 -24.73 -19.95 -3.48
N ALA A 131 -23.73 -19.62 -4.32
CA ALA A 131 -23.09 -18.30 -4.32
C ALA A 131 -23.97 -17.22 -4.94
N GLY A 132 -25.03 -17.59 -5.67
CA GLY A 132 -25.91 -16.67 -6.41
C GLY A 132 -25.15 -15.95 -7.54
N LEU A 133 -24.22 -16.64 -8.22
CA LEU A 133 -23.42 -16.09 -9.31
C LEU A 133 -24.06 -16.44 -10.66
N ASP A 134 -24.13 -15.43 -11.54
CA ASP A 134 -24.54 -15.61 -12.94
C ASP A 134 -23.33 -15.90 -13.81
N VAL A 135 -22.88 -17.15 -13.80
CA VAL A 135 -21.75 -17.66 -14.59
C VAL A 135 -22.02 -19.06 -15.16
N ASP A 136 -21.66 -19.28 -16.41
CA ASP A 136 -21.66 -20.62 -17.00
C ASP A 136 -20.36 -21.32 -16.61
N VAL A 137 -20.49 -22.42 -15.85
CA VAL A 137 -19.34 -23.16 -15.33
C VAL A 137 -18.49 -23.83 -16.41
N ARG A 138 -19.03 -23.96 -17.63
CA ARG A 138 -18.33 -24.58 -18.77
C ARG A 138 -17.46 -23.61 -19.54
N ARG A 139 -17.67 -22.32 -19.36
CA ARG A 139 -16.88 -21.27 -20.04
C ARG A 139 -15.51 -21.12 -19.39
N PRO A 140 -14.47 -20.74 -20.18
CA PRO A 140 -13.17 -20.38 -19.63
C PRO A 140 -13.29 -19.22 -18.61
N THR A 141 -12.63 -19.36 -17.48
CA THR A 141 -12.69 -18.36 -16.38
C THR A 141 -12.21 -16.98 -16.82
N GLY A 142 -11.22 -16.91 -17.73
CA GLY A 142 -10.71 -15.66 -18.29
C GLY A 142 -11.70 -14.89 -19.18
N SER A 143 -12.86 -15.49 -19.54
CA SER A 143 -13.91 -14.81 -20.31
C SER A 143 -14.78 -13.88 -19.44
N TYR A 144 -14.61 -13.93 -18.11
CA TYR A 144 -15.32 -13.09 -17.16
C TYR A 144 -14.47 -11.89 -16.75
N ASP A 145 -15.12 -10.80 -16.38
CA ASP A 145 -14.49 -9.62 -15.81
C ASP A 145 -13.80 -9.92 -14.46
N PHE A 146 -13.04 -8.96 -13.97
CA PHE A 146 -12.28 -9.11 -12.74
C PHE A 146 -13.17 -9.42 -11.54
N SER A 147 -14.29 -8.74 -11.42
CA SER A 147 -15.24 -8.84 -10.30
C SER A 147 -15.89 -10.23 -10.24
N LYS A 148 -16.37 -10.74 -11.37
CA LYS A 148 -16.93 -12.10 -11.46
C LYS A 148 -15.88 -13.18 -11.17
N ARG A 149 -14.66 -13.02 -11.67
CA ARG A 149 -13.57 -13.95 -11.35
C ARG A 149 -13.27 -13.99 -9.86
N GLN A 150 -13.26 -12.83 -9.21
CA GLN A 150 -13.06 -12.75 -7.76
C GLN A 150 -14.21 -13.43 -6.99
N ALA A 151 -15.45 -13.23 -7.41
CA ALA A 151 -16.60 -13.92 -6.85
C ALA A 151 -16.50 -15.45 -7.01
N ILE A 152 -16.00 -15.94 -8.15
CA ILE A 152 -15.73 -17.37 -8.39
C ILE A 152 -14.66 -17.90 -7.40
N GLU A 153 -13.58 -17.12 -7.18
CA GLU A 153 -12.52 -17.52 -6.24
C GLU A 153 -13.02 -17.62 -4.80
N ILE A 154 -13.85 -16.67 -4.37
CA ILE A 154 -14.49 -16.72 -3.05
C ILE A 154 -15.47 -17.89 -2.94
N ALA A 155 -16.29 -18.12 -3.96
CA ALA A 155 -17.19 -19.26 -4.00
C ALA A 155 -16.42 -20.59 -3.89
N ARG A 156 -15.27 -20.71 -4.56
CA ARG A 156 -14.35 -21.85 -4.40
C ARG A 156 -13.90 -22.01 -2.95
N ALA A 157 -13.40 -20.91 -2.35
CA ALA A 157 -12.85 -20.95 -1.00
C ALA A 157 -13.90 -21.27 0.07
N CYS A 158 -15.13 -20.77 -0.10
CA CYS A 158 -16.24 -20.94 0.84
C CYS A 158 -17.01 -22.25 0.64
N LEU A 159 -17.38 -22.55 -0.59
CA LEU A 159 -18.42 -23.53 -0.89
C LEU A 159 -17.84 -24.86 -1.38
N ALA A 160 -16.64 -24.89 -1.99
CA ALA A 160 -16.05 -26.17 -2.37
C ALA A 160 -15.78 -27.07 -1.15
N PRO A 161 -15.30 -26.60 0.02
CA PRO A 161 -15.19 -27.43 1.22
C PRO A 161 -16.55 -28.04 1.65
N ARG A 162 -17.63 -27.31 1.50
CA ARG A 162 -18.99 -27.78 1.85
C ARG A 162 -19.51 -28.81 0.86
N HIS A 163 -19.48 -28.51 -0.44
CA HIS A 163 -20.06 -29.37 -1.48
C HIS A 163 -19.24 -30.63 -1.79
N VAL A 164 -17.91 -30.55 -1.63
CA VAL A 164 -16.99 -31.63 -2.00
C VAL A 164 -16.58 -32.47 -0.81
N MET A 165 -16.41 -31.83 0.36
CA MET A 165 -15.87 -32.49 1.57
C MET A 165 -16.86 -32.54 2.73
N ASN A 166 -18.09 -32.02 2.54
CA ASN A 166 -19.15 -31.94 3.57
C ASN A 166 -18.69 -31.22 4.86
N ILE A 167 -17.87 -30.19 4.70
CA ILE A 167 -17.35 -29.35 5.81
C ILE A 167 -18.34 -28.22 6.06
N ALA A 168 -18.95 -28.19 7.24
CA ALA A 168 -19.75 -27.08 7.68
C ALA A 168 -18.84 -25.98 8.24
N ASP A 169 -19.21 -24.71 8.02
CA ASP A 169 -18.54 -23.52 8.53
C ASP A 169 -17.02 -23.50 8.24
N PRO A 170 -16.59 -23.40 6.97
CA PRO A 170 -15.18 -23.19 6.64
C PRO A 170 -14.71 -21.78 7.09
N VAL A 171 -13.41 -21.66 7.36
CA VAL A 171 -12.72 -20.39 7.61
C VAL A 171 -12.05 -19.92 6.34
N VAL A 172 -12.38 -18.71 5.88
CA VAL A 172 -11.82 -18.13 4.66
C VAL A 172 -11.01 -16.88 5.00
N LEU A 173 -9.73 -16.90 4.65
CA LEU A 173 -8.82 -15.77 4.84
C LEU A 173 -8.79 -14.93 3.56
N LEU A 174 -9.19 -13.67 3.65
CA LEU A 174 -9.27 -12.71 2.53
C LEU A 174 -8.17 -11.66 2.68
N ASP A 175 -7.19 -11.66 1.78
CA ASP A 175 -6.04 -10.77 1.83
C ASP A 175 -6.20 -9.61 0.82
N GLU A 176 -6.64 -8.44 1.31
CA GLU A 176 -6.91 -7.22 0.54
C GLU A 176 -7.77 -7.43 -0.74
N PRO A 177 -8.90 -8.13 -0.64
CA PRO A 177 -9.64 -8.57 -1.82
C PRO A 177 -10.32 -7.44 -2.60
N THR A 178 -10.43 -6.24 -2.03
CA THR A 178 -11.11 -5.06 -2.63
C THR A 178 -10.16 -4.09 -3.29
N SER A 179 -8.85 -4.34 -3.29
CA SER A 179 -7.82 -3.39 -3.73
C SER A 179 -7.94 -2.95 -5.20
N ALA A 180 -8.56 -3.77 -6.06
CA ALA A 180 -8.73 -3.53 -7.49
C ALA A 180 -10.21 -3.37 -7.92
N LEU A 181 -11.15 -3.28 -6.98
CA LEU A 181 -12.58 -3.10 -7.24
C LEU A 181 -12.96 -1.62 -7.28
N ASP A 182 -13.88 -1.27 -8.17
CA ASP A 182 -14.58 0.01 -8.11
C ASP A 182 -15.70 -0.02 -7.06
N ARG A 183 -16.42 1.11 -6.88
CA ARG A 183 -17.46 1.23 -5.83
C ARG A 183 -18.66 0.32 -6.04
N GLU A 184 -19.06 0.08 -7.28
CA GLU A 184 -20.21 -0.79 -7.58
C GLU A 184 -19.86 -2.23 -7.33
N ASP A 185 -18.69 -2.65 -7.79
CA ASP A 185 -18.13 -3.98 -7.57
C ASP A 185 -17.85 -4.26 -6.08
N GLU A 186 -17.37 -3.25 -5.33
CA GLU A 186 -17.17 -3.36 -3.88
C GLU A 186 -18.48 -3.63 -3.14
N THR A 187 -19.56 -2.95 -3.53
CA THR A 187 -20.90 -3.17 -2.93
C THR A 187 -21.40 -4.58 -3.20
N ALA A 188 -21.31 -5.04 -4.45
CA ALA A 188 -21.70 -6.38 -4.84
C ALA A 188 -20.86 -7.46 -4.12
N PHE A 189 -19.58 -7.21 -3.93
CA PHE A 189 -18.66 -8.05 -3.17
C PHE A 189 -19.05 -8.15 -1.69
N PHE A 190 -19.39 -7.04 -1.04
CA PHE A 190 -19.84 -7.05 0.36
C PHE A 190 -21.16 -7.80 0.53
N ASP A 191 -22.09 -7.66 -0.41
CA ASP A 191 -23.36 -8.40 -0.38
C ASP A 191 -23.14 -9.91 -0.59
N LEU A 192 -22.18 -10.30 -1.41
CA LEU A 192 -21.75 -11.68 -1.54
C LEU A 192 -21.21 -12.22 -0.22
N LEU A 193 -20.29 -11.51 0.45
CA LEU A 193 -19.75 -11.95 1.74
C LEU A 193 -20.82 -12.04 2.84
N ARG A 194 -21.75 -11.06 2.89
CA ARG A 194 -22.87 -11.12 3.85
C ARG A 194 -23.76 -12.34 3.64
N ARG A 195 -24.03 -12.72 2.41
CA ARG A 195 -24.78 -13.95 2.10
C ARG A 195 -24.00 -15.20 2.49
N LEU A 196 -22.74 -15.29 2.11
CA LEU A 196 -21.90 -16.46 2.39
C LEU A 196 -21.56 -16.61 3.88
N LYS A 197 -21.62 -15.54 4.69
CA LYS A 197 -21.45 -15.56 6.14
C LYS A 197 -22.41 -16.53 6.84
N ALA A 198 -23.57 -16.79 6.29
CA ALA A 198 -24.50 -17.80 6.84
C ALA A 198 -23.89 -19.22 6.88
N ASN A 199 -22.89 -19.48 6.05
CA ASN A 199 -22.30 -20.80 5.83
C ASN A 199 -20.78 -20.86 6.04
N ALA A 200 -20.12 -19.71 6.34
CA ALA A 200 -18.68 -19.63 6.51
C ALA A 200 -18.29 -18.50 7.48
N SER A 201 -17.08 -18.54 7.99
CA SER A 201 -16.46 -17.44 8.72
C SER A 201 -15.30 -16.86 7.94
N PHE A 202 -15.11 -15.56 8.03
CA PHE A 202 -14.11 -14.83 7.25
C PHE A 202 -13.12 -14.10 8.14
N VAL A 203 -11.86 -14.07 7.73
CA VAL A 203 -10.89 -13.06 8.20
C VAL A 203 -10.63 -12.13 7.04
N PHE A 204 -10.98 -10.87 7.19
CA PHE A 204 -10.92 -9.84 6.16
C PHE A 204 -9.80 -8.86 6.47
N VAL A 205 -8.75 -8.87 5.65
CA VAL A 205 -7.67 -7.88 5.72
C VAL A 205 -7.97 -6.74 4.76
N SER A 206 -8.01 -5.53 5.27
CA SER A 206 -8.06 -4.31 4.47
C SER A 206 -7.28 -3.19 5.17
N HIS A 207 -6.74 -2.28 4.40
CA HIS A 207 -6.16 -1.03 4.88
C HIS A 207 -7.20 0.12 4.89
N ARG A 208 -8.41 -0.10 4.33
CA ARG A 208 -9.51 0.86 4.30
C ARG A 208 -10.44 0.64 5.50
N LEU A 209 -10.37 1.54 6.46
CA LEU A 209 -11.15 1.42 7.69
C LEU A 209 -12.66 1.48 7.45
N THR A 210 -13.10 2.19 6.41
CA THR A 210 -14.50 2.24 5.98
C THR A 210 -15.05 0.87 5.61
N GLU A 211 -14.27 0.03 4.91
CA GLU A 211 -14.64 -1.34 4.55
C GLU A 211 -14.78 -2.22 5.81
N ILE A 212 -13.79 -2.13 6.70
CA ILE A 212 -13.77 -2.87 7.97
C ILE A 212 -15.01 -2.56 8.80
N ARG A 213 -15.36 -1.29 8.95
CA ARG A 213 -16.54 -0.86 9.74
C ARG A 213 -17.87 -1.24 9.09
N ALA A 214 -17.92 -1.30 7.76
CA ALA A 214 -19.12 -1.65 7.02
C ALA A 214 -19.42 -3.15 6.98
N LEU A 215 -18.38 -3.99 7.10
CA LEU A 215 -18.47 -5.42 6.82
C LEU A 215 -18.23 -6.32 8.04
N CYS A 216 -17.30 -5.95 8.93
CA CYS A 216 -16.82 -6.84 9.99
C CYS A 216 -17.73 -6.82 11.24
N ASP A 217 -17.77 -7.94 11.96
CA ASP A 217 -18.44 -8.06 13.27
C ASP A 217 -17.47 -7.78 14.43
N LEU A 218 -16.18 -8.06 14.20
CA LEU A 218 -15.12 -7.94 15.19
C LEU A 218 -13.86 -7.45 14.46
N VAL A 219 -13.05 -6.62 15.10
CA VAL A 219 -11.84 -6.05 14.51
C VAL A 219 -10.65 -6.26 15.42
N TYR A 220 -9.59 -6.81 14.88
CA TYR A 220 -8.28 -6.86 15.52
C TYR A 220 -7.32 -5.90 14.82
N VAL A 221 -6.50 -5.21 15.60
CA VAL A 221 -5.41 -4.38 15.08
C VAL A 221 -4.09 -5.09 15.32
N MET A 222 -3.34 -5.28 14.22
CA MET A 222 -2.04 -5.94 14.26
C MET A 222 -0.91 -4.94 14.08
N ARG A 223 0.05 -4.95 15.01
CA ARG A 223 1.21 -4.07 15.00
C ARG A 223 2.45 -4.77 15.49
N ASP A 224 3.57 -4.60 14.78
CA ASP A 224 4.90 -5.16 15.15
C ASP A 224 4.81 -6.64 15.58
N GLY A 225 4.04 -7.44 14.83
CA GLY A 225 3.85 -8.86 15.10
C GLY A 225 2.96 -9.20 16.32
N ARG A 226 2.27 -8.23 16.90
CA ARG A 226 1.34 -8.39 18.02
C ARG A 226 -0.09 -8.01 17.60
N VAL A 227 -1.06 -8.60 18.25
CA VAL A 227 -2.49 -8.34 17.99
C VAL A 227 -3.10 -7.64 19.21
N SER A 228 -3.94 -6.63 18.98
CA SER A 228 -4.69 -5.93 20.03
C SER A 228 -5.81 -6.80 20.62
N ALA A 229 -6.39 -6.34 21.72
CA ALA A 229 -7.71 -6.82 22.11
C ALA A 229 -8.73 -6.58 20.96
N PRO A 230 -9.77 -7.42 20.86
CA PRO A 230 -10.80 -7.24 19.84
C PRO A 230 -11.60 -5.95 20.09
N LEU A 231 -11.94 -5.28 19.00
CA LEU A 231 -12.78 -4.08 18.97
C LEU A 231 -14.09 -4.40 18.26
N THR A 232 -15.17 -3.78 18.68
CA THR A 232 -16.38 -3.71 17.86
C THR A 232 -16.18 -2.76 16.68
N PRO A 233 -16.94 -2.86 15.57
CA PRO A 233 -16.85 -1.92 14.45
C PRO A 233 -17.09 -0.44 14.86
N ALA A 234 -17.89 -0.21 15.91
CA ALA A 234 -18.15 1.13 16.44
C ALA A 234 -16.92 1.72 17.16
N GLU A 235 -16.17 0.87 17.88
CA GLU A 235 -14.94 1.26 18.59
C GLU A 235 -13.75 1.38 17.65
N ALA A 236 -13.81 0.74 16.48
CA ALA A 236 -12.77 0.80 15.45
C ALA A 236 -12.89 2.10 14.63
N ASP A 237 -12.89 3.25 15.29
CA ASP A 237 -12.77 4.54 14.62
C ASP A 237 -11.33 4.82 14.20
N GLU A 238 -11.15 5.80 13.31
CA GLU A 238 -9.86 6.13 12.73
C GLU A 238 -8.82 6.49 13.81
N LYS A 239 -9.21 7.23 14.83
CA LYS A 239 -8.35 7.65 15.93
C LYS A 239 -7.90 6.47 16.78
N THR A 240 -8.82 5.58 17.13
CA THR A 240 -8.56 4.39 17.95
C THR A 240 -7.66 3.41 17.20
N VAL A 241 -8.00 3.07 15.95
CA VAL A 241 -7.22 2.14 15.14
C VAL A 241 -5.85 2.70 14.85
N HIS A 242 -5.76 3.97 14.47
CA HIS A 242 -4.48 4.65 14.25
C HIS A 242 -3.63 4.70 15.53
N GLY A 243 -4.24 4.99 16.68
CA GLY A 243 -3.57 4.98 17.98
C GLY A 243 -3.00 3.59 18.34
N LEU A 244 -3.70 2.51 18.00
CA LEU A 244 -3.22 1.14 18.19
C LEU A 244 -2.13 0.75 17.20
N MET A 245 -2.23 1.22 15.94
CA MET A 245 -1.23 0.96 14.90
C MET A 245 0.08 1.70 15.17
N VAL A 246 0.02 2.97 15.58
CA VAL A 246 1.20 3.85 15.75
C VAL A 246 1.69 3.93 17.20
N GLY A 247 0.79 3.70 18.19
CA GLY A 247 1.06 3.79 19.64
C GLY A 247 0.54 5.07 20.25
N ARG A 248 -0.02 4.97 21.47
CA ARG A 248 -0.79 6.02 22.16
C ARG A 248 -0.12 7.39 22.32
N ASN A 249 1.20 7.49 22.17
CA ASN A 249 1.92 8.78 22.33
C ASN A 249 2.17 9.53 21.03
N ARG A 250 1.70 9.04 19.85
CA ARG A 250 2.01 9.63 18.53
C ARG A 250 0.80 10.04 17.71
N ALA A 251 -0.43 9.70 18.15
CA ALA A 251 -1.65 9.96 17.37
C ALA A 251 -1.97 11.45 17.17
N ASP A 252 -1.47 12.33 18.04
CA ASP A 252 -1.80 13.75 18.00
C ASP A 252 -0.92 14.58 17.04
N ASP A 253 0.20 14.04 16.52
CA ASP A 253 1.10 14.78 15.60
C ASP A 253 1.69 13.92 14.48
N TYR A 254 0.88 13.10 13.84
CA TYR A 254 1.29 12.19 12.75
C TYR A 254 1.97 12.89 11.57
N TYR A 255 1.52 14.08 11.23
CA TYR A 255 2.10 14.92 10.16
C TYR A 255 3.14 15.90 10.68
N HIS A 256 3.51 15.84 11.97
CA HIS A 256 4.41 16.78 12.63
C HIS A 256 4.04 18.24 12.33
N MET A 257 2.75 18.56 12.45
CA MET A 257 2.21 19.88 12.10
C MET A 257 2.84 21.01 12.92
N GLY A 258 3.17 20.75 14.18
CA GLY A 258 3.87 21.70 15.04
C GLY A 258 5.26 22.11 14.53
N ARG A 259 5.86 21.33 13.61
CA ARG A 259 7.17 21.62 12.97
C ARG A 259 7.05 22.33 11.63
N GLN A 260 5.84 22.66 11.17
CA GLN A 260 5.64 23.43 9.95
C GLN A 260 6.25 24.82 10.10
N GLN A 261 7.05 25.22 9.09
CA GLN A 261 7.73 26.50 9.13
C GLN A 261 6.80 27.65 8.73
N ASP A 262 6.92 28.79 9.44
CA ASP A 262 6.41 30.04 8.92
C ASP A 262 7.37 30.56 7.86
N VAL A 263 6.85 30.77 6.67
CA VAL A 263 7.63 31.17 5.48
C VAL A 263 7.28 32.57 4.99
N GLY A 264 6.50 33.32 5.77
CA GLY A 264 6.07 34.67 5.41
C GLY A 264 7.26 35.57 5.09
N GLY A 265 7.16 36.34 3.98
CA GLY A 265 8.15 37.33 3.59
C GLY A 265 9.50 36.78 3.05
N ARG A 266 9.72 35.44 3.02
CA ARG A 266 10.95 34.88 2.45
C ARG A 266 10.94 34.98 0.93
N PRO A 267 12.07 35.27 0.26
CA PRO A 267 12.16 35.22 -1.19
C PRO A 267 11.98 33.78 -1.69
N SER A 268 11.45 33.63 -2.90
CA SER A 268 11.28 32.33 -3.55
C SER A 268 12.65 31.67 -3.84
N VAL A 269 12.80 30.39 -3.47
CA VAL A 269 13.94 29.55 -3.80
C VAL A 269 13.75 28.79 -5.11
N PHE A 270 12.49 28.56 -5.47
CA PHE A 270 12.13 27.94 -6.75
C PHE A 270 10.87 28.60 -7.30
N ALA A 271 10.94 29.06 -8.53
CA ALA A 271 9.82 29.67 -9.20
C ALA A 271 9.58 29.00 -10.57
N VAL A 272 8.33 28.72 -10.85
CA VAL A 272 7.86 28.20 -12.14
C VAL A 272 7.02 29.29 -12.79
N ARG A 273 7.23 29.56 -14.08
CA ARG A 273 6.57 30.62 -14.82
C ARG A 273 5.99 30.10 -16.13
N GLY A 274 4.66 30.10 -16.24
CA GLY A 274 3.93 29.73 -17.45
C GLY A 274 4.27 28.35 -17.99
N LEU A 275 4.59 27.39 -17.09
CA LEU A 275 5.07 26.06 -17.51
C LEU A 275 3.91 25.27 -18.12
N SER A 276 4.19 24.67 -19.29
CA SER A 276 3.25 23.84 -20.01
C SER A 276 3.92 22.55 -20.48
N GLY A 277 3.16 21.45 -20.49
CA GLY A 277 3.67 20.13 -20.87
C GLY A 277 2.54 19.21 -21.37
N ALA A 278 2.82 17.93 -21.41
CA ALA A 278 1.79 16.93 -21.71
C ALA A 278 0.81 16.85 -20.54
N GLY A 279 -0.49 17.07 -20.80
CA GLY A 279 -1.54 16.97 -19.79
C GLY A 279 -1.70 18.18 -18.85
N PHE A 280 -0.94 19.26 -19.03
CA PHE A 280 -1.10 20.50 -18.26
C PHE A 280 -0.65 21.74 -19.06
N SER A 281 -1.15 22.93 -18.68
CA SER A 281 -0.86 24.18 -19.36
C SER A 281 -0.83 25.37 -18.41
N ASP A 282 0.13 26.29 -18.67
CA ASP A 282 0.23 27.61 -18.05
C ASP A 282 0.20 27.60 -16.52
N ILE A 283 1.01 26.73 -15.91
CA ILE A 283 1.13 26.66 -14.45
C ILE A 283 2.28 27.54 -13.99
N SER A 284 1.98 28.41 -13.03
CA SER A 284 2.96 29.26 -12.33
C SER A 284 2.84 29.04 -10.83
N LEU A 285 3.96 28.87 -10.15
CA LEU A 285 4.04 28.80 -8.70
C LEU A 285 5.40 29.25 -8.19
N ASP A 286 5.44 29.67 -6.94
CA ASP A 286 6.65 29.98 -6.20
C ASP A 286 6.77 29.02 -5.01
N VAL A 287 7.99 28.64 -4.65
CA VAL A 287 8.29 27.86 -3.47
C VAL A 287 9.32 28.60 -2.65
N ARG A 288 9.03 28.83 -1.36
CA ARG A 288 9.93 29.51 -0.44
C ARG A 288 10.79 28.52 0.34
N PRO A 289 11.95 28.94 0.88
CA PRO A 289 12.74 28.09 1.75
C PRO A 289 11.93 27.61 2.97
N GLY A 290 11.84 26.28 3.17
CA GLY A 290 11.08 25.67 4.24
C GLY A 290 9.58 25.52 4.00
N GLU A 291 9.09 25.93 2.82
CA GLU A 291 7.68 25.81 2.43
C GLU A 291 7.40 24.43 1.83
N VAL A 292 6.23 23.87 2.16
CA VAL A 292 5.62 22.76 1.44
C VAL A 292 4.45 23.28 0.62
N VAL A 293 4.58 23.28 -0.69
CA VAL A 293 3.50 23.60 -1.63
C VAL A 293 2.89 22.28 -2.08
N GLY A 294 1.64 22.01 -1.66
CA GLY A 294 0.90 20.82 -2.04
C GLY A 294 0.19 20.97 -3.38
N LEU A 295 0.22 19.95 -4.22
CA LEU A 295 -0.51 19.87 -5.47
C LEU A 295 -1.53 18.73 -5.37
N GLY A 296 -2.82 19.08 -5.31
CA GLY A 296 -3.96 18.17 -5.28
C GLY A 296 -4.68 18.11 -6.63
N GLY A 297 -5.50 17.07 -6.80
CA GLY A 297 -6.30 16.87 -8.02
C GLY A 297 -6.53 15.38 -8.28
N LEU A 298 -7.47 15.04 -9.16
CA LEU A 298 -7.70 13.66 -9.59
C LEU A 298 -6.48 13.09 -10.35
N LEU A 299 -6.49 11.79 -10.62
CA LEU A 299 -5.36 11.11 -11.31
C LEU A 299 -5.00 11.73 -12.65
N ASP A 300 -5.99 12.19 -13.41
CA ASP A 300 -5.86 12.83 -14.72
C ASP A 300 -5.70 14.35 -14.68
N SER A 301 -5.55 14.95 -13.49
CA SER A 301 -5.43 16.39 -13.31
C SER A 301 -4.19 17.03 -13.91
N GLY A 302 -3.16 16.22 -14.25
CA GLY A 302 -1.88 16.69 -14.79
C GLY A 302 -0.82 17.02 -13.74
N LYS A 303 -1.09 16.82 -12.43
CA LYS A 303 -0.18 17.16 -11.33
C LYS A 303 1.17 16.45 -11.41
N SER A 304 1.18 15.12 -11.65
CA SER A 304 2.42 14.34 -11.78
C SER A 304 3.21 14.73 -13.04
N ALA A 305 2.50 14.95 -14.16
CA ALA A 305 3.14 15.46 -15.38
C ALA A 305 3.81 16.81 -15.16
N PHE A 306 3.14 17.72 -14.43
CA PHE A 306 3.74 18.99 -14.01
C PHE A 306 5.01 18.76 -13.17
N GLY A 307 4.98 17.89 -12.18
CA GLY A 307 6.14 17.58 -11.33
C GLY A 307 7.34 17.09 -12.13
N ARG A 308 7.14 16.19 -13.09
CA ARG A 308 8.17 15.66 -13.99
C ARG A 308 8.80 16.75 -14.85
N VAL A 309 7.99 17.62 -15.44
CA VAL A 309 8.46 18.73 -16.26
C VAL A 309 9.15 19.81 -15.41
N ALA A 310 8.59 20.20 -14.27
CA ALA A 310 9.17 21.18 -13.37
C ALA A 310 10.54 20.74 -12.82
N ALA A 311 10.72 19.45 -12.56
CA ALA A 311 11.99 18.85 -12.17
C ALA A 311 12.95 18.65 -13.35
N GLY A 312 12.51 18.87 -14.59
CA GLY A 312 13.33 18.70 -15.80
C GLY A 312 13.56 17.25 -16.22
N VAL A 313 12.75 16.31 -15.73
CA VAL A 313 12.74 14.90 -16.16
C VAL A 313 12.19 14.81 -17.58
N GLU A 314 11.15 15.58 -17.87
CA GLU A 314 10.56 15.73 -19.21
C GLU A 314 10.71 17.16 -19.73
N PRO A 315 10.85 17.34 -21.05
CA PRO A 315 10.98 18.66 -21.63
C PRO A 315 9.66 19.45 -21.56
N PRO A 316 9.70 20.77 -21.25
CA PRO A 316 8.52 21.62 -21.32
C PRO A 316 8.11 21.90 -22.77
N ARG A 317 6.82 22.16 -22.99
CA ARG A 317 6.32 22.76 -24.24
C ARG A 317 6.50 24.28 -24.24
N ALA A 318 6.35 24.91 -23.07
CA ALA A 318 6.55 26.35 -22.87
C ALA A 318 6.87 26.62 -21.39
N GLY A 319 7.35 27.84 -21.11
CA GLY A 319 7.63 28.30 -19.76
C GLY A 319 9.05 28.01 -19.29
N THR A 320 9.36 28.52 -18.10
CA THR A 320 10.70 28.46 -17.50
C THR A 320 10.64 28.20 -16.01
N VAL A 321 11.79 27.80 -15.45
CA VAL A 321 12.00 27.73 -14.00
C VAL A 321 13.14 28.64 -13.59
N VAL A 322 13.06 29.13 -12.35
CA VAL A 322 14.13 29.90 -11.69
C VAL A 322 14.48 29.14 -10.40
N LEU A 323 15.73 28.77 -10.23
CA LEU A 323 16.24 28.13 -9.04
C LEU A 323 17.26 29.02 -8.32
N ASP A 324 17.02 29.29 -7.03
CA ASP A 324 17.91 30.04 -6.13
C ASP A 324 18.33 31.42 -6.70
N GLY A 325 17.34 32.18 -7.19
CA GLY A 325 17.56 33.51 -7.77
C GLY A 325 18.36 33.57 -9.08
N GLY A 326 18.61 32.41 -9.71
CA GLY A 326 19.27 32.31 -11.00
C GLY A 326 18.46 32.88 -12.16
N ALA A 327 19.01 32.85 -13.36
CA ALA A 327 18.30 33.25 -14.59
C ALA A 327 17.18 32.23 -14.90
N PRO A 328 16.06 32.68 -15.48
CA PRO A 328 15.03 31.79 -16.00
C PRO A 328 15.60 30.84 -17.06
N GLU A 329 15.32 29.56 -16.94
CA GLU A 329 15.80 28.55 -17.88
C GLU A 329 14.69 27.48 -18.13
N GLN A 330 14.81 26.81 -19.29
CA GLN A 330 14.01 25.58 -19.49
C GLN A 330 14.50 24.47 -18.56
N PRO A 331 13.64 23.82 -17.81
CA PRO A 331 14.05 22.80 -16.86
C PRO A 331 14.72 21.61 -17.57
N ARG A 332 15.89 21.24 -17.07
CA ARG A 332 16.65 20.04 -17.45
C ARG A 332 17.27 19.44 -16.20
N ILE A 333 16.92 18.21 -15.88
CA ILE A 333 17.33 17.56 -14.63
C ILE A 333 18.85 17.53 -14.44
N SER A 334 19.63 17.32 -15.52
CA SER A 334 21.09 17.32 -15.49
C SER A 334 21.71 18.67 -15.10
N ARG A 335 20.99 19.79 -15.30
CA ARG A 335 21.41 21.13 -14.89
C ARG A 335 20.89 21.50 -13.51
N LEU A 336 19.71 21.03 -13.14
CA LEU A 336 19.05 21.39 -11.89
C LEU A 336 19.58 20.60 -10.69
N ILE A 337 19.91 19.30 -10.85
CA ILE A 337 20.49 18.48 -9.78
C ILE A 337 21.76 19.09 -9.16
N PRO A 338 22.78 19.52 -9.94
CA PRO A 338 23.96 20.10 -9.36
C PRO A 338 23.71 21.41 -8.59
N ARG A 339 22.62 22.11 -8.91
CA ARG A 339 22.20 23.36 -8.26
C ARG A 339 21.27 23.15 -7.07
N GLY A 340 20.94 21.91 -6.72
CA GLY A 340 20.21 21.57 -5.50
C GLY A 340 18.73 21.27 -5.70
N LEU A 341 18.28 20.91 -6.91
CA LEU A 341 16.95 20.36 -7.11
C LEU A 341 16.99 18.83 -7.04
N GLY A 342 16.10 18.23 -6.26
CA GLY A 342 15.86 16.78 -6.19
C GLY A 342 14.47 16.41 -6.71
N TYR A 343 14.31 15.18 -7.17
CA TYR A 343 13.02 14.62 -7.61
C TYR A 343 12.83 13.19 -7.11
N VAL A 344 11.69 12.93 -6.48
CA VAL A 344 11.26 11.59 -6.06
C VAL A 344 10.06 11.19 -6.92
N PRO A 345 10.17 10.15 -7.74
CA PRO A 345 9.11 9.73 -8.66
C PRO A 345 8.00 8.93 -7.94
N ALA A 346 6.80 8.95 -8.52
CA ALA A 346 5.65 8.20 -8.03
C ALA A 346 5.85 6.67 -8.15
N GLU A 347 6.46 6.21 -9.25
CA GLU A 347 6.67 4.79 -9.53
C GLU A 347 8.06 4.35 -9.04
N ARG A 348 8.17 4.08 -7.73
CA ARG A 348 9.45 3.72 -7.08
C ARG A 348 10.16 2.56 -7.75
N LEU A 349 9.46 1.47 -8.07
CA LEU A 349 10.08 0.25 -8.61
C LEU A 349 10.59 0.40 -10.05
N VAL A 350 10.00 1.31 -10.81
CA VAL A 350 10.32 1.53 -12.23
C VAL A 350 11.33 2.68 -12.40
N GLU A 351 11.12 3.78 -11.68
CA GLU A 351 11.89 5.02 -11.86
C GLU A 351 12.77 5.37 -10.64
N GLY A 352 12.35 4.91 -9.46
CA GLY A 352 12.97 5.32 -8.20
C GLY A 352 14.21 4.51 -7.82
N ILE A 353 14.28 3.23 -8.15
CA ILE A 353 15.39 2.34 -7.73
C ILE A 353 15.90 1.47 -8.89
N VAL A 354 17.12 0.99 -8.72
CA VAL A 354 17.67 -0.11 -9.54
C VAL A 354 17.70 -1.37 -8.67
N PRO A 355 16.71 -2.29 -8.80
CA PRO A 355 16.47 -3.36 -7.82
C PRO A 355 17.64 -4.33 -7.65
N GLY A 356 18.41 -4.57 -8.73
CA GLY A 356 19.57 -5.47 -8.73
C GLY A 356 20.85 -4.88 -8.13
N LEU A 357 20.92 -3.56 -7.97
CA LEU A 357 22.08 -2.89 -7.39
C LEU A 357 21.98 -2.78 -5.87
N SER A 358 23.14 -2.60 -5.22
CA SER A 358 23.18 -2.44 -3.76
C SER A 358 22.49 -1.15 -3.31
N LEU A 359 22.09 -1.13 -2.03
CA LEU A 359 21.59 0.05 -1.35
C LEU A 359 22.58 1.23 -1.46
N ALA A 360 23.89 0.98 -1.26
CA ALA A 360 24.91 2.01 -1.37
C ALA A 360 24.93 2.68 -2.76
N ILE A 361 24.89 1.92 -3.84
CA ILE A 361 24.86 2.44 -5.20
C ILE A 361 23.57 3.24 -5.44
N ASN A 362 22.41 2.69 -5.04
CA ASN A 362 21.13 3.39 -5.17
C ASN A 362 21.09 4.72 -4.41
N LEU A 363 21.74 4.81 -3.25
CA LEU A 363 21.87 6.04 -2.47
C LEU A 363 22.73 7.10 -3.17
N THR A 364 23.80 6.69 -3.84
CA THR A 364 24.80 7.60 -4.36
C THR A 364 24.61 7.96 -5.84
N LEU A 365 23.69 7.25 -6.53
CA LEU A 365 23.47 7.35 -7.96
C LEU A 365 23.29 8.81 -8.47
N PRO A 366 22.40 9.66 -7.90
CA PRO A 366 22.24 11.04 -8.35
C PRO A 366 23.41 11.95 -7.98
N SER A 367 24.36 11.46 -7.19
CA SER A 367 25.52 12.20 -6.66
C SER A 367 26.84 11.56 -7.08
N ALA A 368 26.83 10.80 -8.18
CA ALA A 368 27.99 10.09 -8.71
C ALA A 368 29.21 11.00 -8.92
N ASP A 369 28.98 12.25 -9.34
CA ASP A 369 29.98 13.29 -9.49
C ASP A 369 30.71 13.61 -8.18
N LEU A 370 30.07 13.53 -7.03
CA LEU A 370 30.68 13.75 -5.71
C LEU A 370 31.61 12.61 -5.27
N PHE A 371 31.43 11.43 -5.83
CA PHE A 371 32.19 10.22 -5.51
C PHE A 371 33.20 9.83 -6.60
N SER A 372 33.26 10.58 -7.68
CA SER A 372 34.21 10.41 -8.77
C SER A 372 35.20 11.60 -8.81
N ARG A 373 36.48 11.34 -9.10
CA ARG A 373 37.48 12.39 -9.38
C ARG A 373 38.44 11.85 -10.43
N PHE A 374 38.67 12.61 -11.49
CA PHE A 374 39.51 12.21 -12.63
C PHE A 374 39.13 10.84 -13.22
N GLY A 375 37.84 10.51 -13.28
CA GLY A 375 37.35 9.22 -13.76
C GLY A 375 37.52 8.04 -12.76
N LEU A 376 38.13 8.28 -11.61
CA LEU A 376 38.33 7.25 -10.58
C LEU A 376 37.22 7.31 -9.51
N TRP A 377 36.58 6.18 -9.26
CA TRP A 377 35.52 6.05 -8.27
C TRP A 377 36.09 5.86 -6.86
N ARG A 378 35.67 6.72 -5.91
CA ARG A 378 36.13 6.71 -4.52
C ARG A 378 35.24 5.83 -3.63
N ARG A 379 35.35 4.50 -3.79
CA ARG A 379 34.52 3.50 -3.07
C ARG A 379 34.46 3.72 -1.56
N GLY A 380 35.59 4.07 -0.91
CA GLY A 380 35.63 4.30 0.54
C GLY A 380 34.82 5.53 0.99
N ARG A 381 34.76 6.59 0.14
CA ARG A 381 33.95 7.79 0.41
C ARG A 381 32.46 7.49 0.19
N GLU A 382 32.13 6.80 -0.87
CA GLU A 382 30.78 6.32 -1.19
C GLU A 382 30.21 5.47 -0.05
N ARG A 383 30.96 4.44 0.38
CA ARG A 383 30.55 3.54 1.45
C ARG A 383 30.25 4.30 2.75
N ARG A 384 31.15 5.20 3.18
CA ARG A 384 30.94 6.02 4.39
C ARG A 384 29.73 6.95 4.26
N ALA A 385 29.47 7.49 3.08
CA ALA A 385 28.30 8.31 2.83
C ALA A 385 27.00 7.47 2.90
N ALA A 386 27.01 6.26 2.34
CA ALA A 386 25.90 5.34 2.39
C ALA A 386 25.63 4.87 3.83
N GLU A 387 26.64 4.51 4.60
CA GLU A 387 26.51 4.11 6.00
C GLU A 387 25.88 5.21 6.87
N ARG A 388 26.28 6.50 6.65
CA ARG A 388 25.66 7.64 7.32
C ARG A 388 24.21 7.81 6.95
N ALA A 389 23.90 7.83 5.65
CA ALA A 389 22.53 8.01 5.16
C ALA A 389 21.59 6.90 5.65
N VAL A 390 22.05 5.64 5.70
CA VAL A 390 21.30 4.51 6.26
C VAL A 390 20.97 4.77 7.73
N LYS A 391 21.94 5.25 8.51
CA LYS A 391 21.74 5.56 9.93
C LYS A 391 20.79 6.73 10.13
N ASP A 392 21.01 7.83 9.41
CA ASP A 392 20.26 9.08 9.58
C ASP A 392 18.80 8.93 9.18
N MET A 393 18.52 8.10 8.16
CA MET A 393 17.16 7.79 7.70
C MET A 393 16.51 6.60 8.41
N GLY A 394 17.20 5.95 9.32
CA GLY A 394 16.68 4.77 10.01
C GLY A 394 16.33 3.62 9.05
N VAL A 395 17.11 3.43 7.98
CA VAL A 395 16.89 2.34 7.03
C VAL A 395 17.27 1.01 7.69
N ARG A 396 16.31 0.13 7.84
CA ARG A 396 16.54 -1.22 8.41
C ARG A 396 17.14 -2.12 7.34
N SER A 397 18.46 -2.19 7.29
CA SER A 397 19.23 -3.07 6.40
C SER A 397 20.38 -3.69 7.17
N GLY A 398 20.71 -4.96 6.86
CA GLY A 398 21.85 -5.65 7.50
C GLY A 398 23.21 -5.09 7.04
N SER A 399 23.29 -4.48 5.87
CA SER A 399 24.50 -3.91 5.29
C SER A 399 24.15 -3.00 4.10
N PRO A 400 24.92 -1.92 3.83
CA PRO A 400 24.78 -1.12 2.60
C PRO A 400 25.03 -1.91 1.29
N ALA A 401 25.61 -3.11 1.38
CA ALA A 401 25.84 -3.97 0.22
C ALA A 401 24.62 -4.80 -0.19
N VAL A 402 23.54 -4.82 0.62
CA VAL A 402 22.30 -5.55 0.32
C VAL A 402 21.65 -5.00 -0.96
N ALA A 403 21.17 -5.89 -1.85
CA ALA A 403 20.45 -5.49 -3.04
C ALA A 403 19.10 -4.83 -2.67
N MET A 404 18.73 -3.76 -3.39
CA MET A 404 17.50 -2.98 -3.12
C MET A 404 16.23 -3.82 -3.11
N ARG A 405 16.15 -4.84 -3.98
CA ARG A 405 14.98 -5.75 -4.04
C ARG A 405 14.72 -6.52 -2.75
N ASN A 406 15.72 -6.66 -1.87
CA ASN A 406 15.60 -7.39 -0.61
C ASN A 406 15.11 -6.52 0.56
N LEU A 407 14.88 -5.23 0.32
CA LEU A 407 14.35 -4.30 1.32
C LEU A 407 12.83 -4.23 1.24
N SER A 408 12.18 -3.99 2.38
CA SER A 408 10.74 -3.66 2.41
C SER A 408 10.46 -2.35 1.68
N GLY A 409 9.20 -2.17 1.22
CA GLY A 409 8.77 -0.97 0.51
C GLY A 409 9.08 0.33 1.24
N GLY A 410 8.82 0.40 2.55
CA GLY A 410 9.15 1.56 3.38
C GLY A 410 10.65 1.84 3.43
N ASN A 411 11.50 0.81 3.56
CA ASN A 411 12.95 0.99 3.53
C ASN A 411 13.46 1.41 2.14
N GLN A 412 12.90 0.87 1.06
CA GLN A 412 13.22 1.32 -0.29
C GLN A 412 12.88 2.81 -0.47
N GLN A 413 11.73 3.26 0.02
CA GLN A 413 11.31 4.66 -0.08
C GLN A 413 12.22 5.60 0.72
N LYS A 414 12.63 5.19 1.91
CA LYS A 414 13.64 5.93 2.70
C LYS A 414 14.95 6.07 1.94
N VAL A 415 15.40 5.04 1.22
CA VAL A 415 16.62 5.12 0.37
C VAL A 415 16.42 6.11 -0.79
N VAL A 416 15.24 6.13 -1.43
CA VAL A 416 14.93 7.09 -2.50
C VAL A 416 14.95 8.54 -2.01
N LEU A 417 14.50 8.79 -0.77
CA LEU A 417 14.62 10.10 -0.14
C LEU A 417 16.07 10.40 0.27
N ALA A 418 16.72 9.44 0.94
CA ALA A 418 18.08 9.58 1.48
C ALA A 418 19.13 9.93 0.42
N ARG A 419 18.93 9.52 -0.85
CA ARG A 419 19.87 9.81 -1.94
C ARG A 419 20.05 11.30 -2.18
N TRP A 420 19.02 12.09 -1.91
CA TRP A 420 19.05 13.54 -2.10
C TRP A 420 19.77 14.28 -0.96
N LEU A 421 19.86 13.65 0.24
CA LEU A 421 20.59 14.21 1.38
C LEU A 421 22.12 14.25 1.17
N GLN A 422 22.63 13.61 0.11
CA GLN A 422 24.04 13.67 -0.25
C GLN A 422 24.43 15.02 -0.90
N ARG A 423 23.44 15.84 -1.23
CA ARG A 423 23.61 17.15 -1.88
C ARG A 423 23.04 18.27 -1.01
N SER A 424 23.53 19.49 -1.25
CA SER A 424 22.95 20.69 -0.65
C SER A 424 21.64 21.02 -1.36
N LEU A 425 20.54 20.42 -0.89
CA LEU A 425 19.22 20.64 -1.47
C LEU A 425 18.74 22.07 -1.23
N LYS A 426 18.11 22.63 -2.25
CA LYS A 426 17.34 23.87 -2.22
C LYS A 426 15.85 23.58 -2.35
N VAL A 427 15.51 22.65 -3.26
CA VAL A 427 14.14 22.24 -3.55
C VAL A 427 14.09 20.73 -3.75
N LEU A 428 13.01 20.12 -3.28
CA LEU A 428 12.69 18.71 -3.50
C LEU A 428 11.27 18.59 -4.03
N VAL A 429 11.12 18.00 -5.22
CA VAL A 429 9.83 17.63 -5.79
C VAL A 429 9.54 16.19 -5.41
N LEU A 430 8.44 15.97 -4.70
CA LEU A 430 7.97 14.68 -4.20
C LEU A 430 6.69 14.30 -4.93
N ASP A 431 6.72 13.25 -5.72
CA ASP A 431 5.53 12.71 -6.39
C ASP A 431 5.10 11.41 -5.70
N ASN A 432 3.97 11.45 -5.02
CA ASN A 432 3.40 10.35 -4.23
C ASN A 432 4.45 9.66 -3.32
N PRO A 433 5.16 10.41 -2.43
CA PRO A 433 6.33 9.92 -1.71
C PRO A 433 6.04 8.77 -0.75
N THR A 434 4.79 8.53 -0.42
CA THR A 434 4.38 7.49 0.54
C THR A 434 3.55 6.38 -0.10
N ARG A 435 3.42 6.37 -1.43
CA ARG A 435 2.65 5.35 -2.15
C ARG A 435 3.20 3.94 -1.91
N GLY A 436 2.33 3.04 -1.44
CA GLY A 436 2.70 1.66 -1.13
C GLY A 436 3.64 1.51 0.07
N VAL A 437 3.59 2.46 1.00
CA VAL A 437 4.36 2.47 2.24
C VAL A 437 3.40 2.32 3.43
N ASP A 438 3.81 1.58 4.46
CA ASP A 438 3.03 1.43 5.69
C ASP A 438 2.98 2.71 6.53
N ALA A 439 1.98 2.84 7.43
CA ALA A 439 1.74 4.07 8.16
C ALA A 439 2.90 4.48 9.09
N GLY A 440 3.63 3.51 9.68
CA GLY A 440 4.79 3.82 10.50
C GLY A 440 5.95 4.37 9.67
N ALA A 441 6.20 3.78 8.50
CA ALA A 441 7.20 4.31 7.58
C ALA A 441 6.77 5.64 6.95
N LYS A 442 5.44 5.89 6.74
CA LYS A 442 4.93 7.20 6.33
C LYS A 442 5.24 8.27 7.37
N GLU A 443 4.98 8.02 8.66
CA GLU A 443 5.28 8.96 9.74
C GLU A 443 6.77 9.31 9.78
N GLU A 444 7.67 8.33 9.61
CA GLU A 444 9.09 8.58 9.54
C GLU A 444 9.47 9.44 8.32
N ILE A 445 8.84 9.21 7.16
CA ILE A 445 9.02 10.03 5.96
C ILE A 445 8.57 11.48 6.21
N TYR A 446 7.41 11.68 6.86
CA TYR A 446 6.90 13.01 7.20
C TYR A 446 7.83 13.76 8.14
N ARG A 447 8.38 13.06 9.14
CA ARG A 447 9.41 13.62 10.03
C ARG A 447 10.65 14.09 9.25
N HIS A 448 11.09 13.32 8.25
CA HIS A 448 12.23 13.71 7.39
C HIS A 448 11.87 14.89 6.48
N ILE A 449 10.66 14.94 5.92
CA ILE A 449 10.16 16.10 5.16
C ILE A 449 10.19 17.36 6.03
N ARG A 450 9.70 17.30 7.27
CA ARG A 450 9.76 18.43 8.20
C ARG A 450 11.19 18.85 8.53
N ALA A 451 12.08 17.90 8.75
CA ALA A 451 13.49 18.20 9.00
C ALA A 451 14.16 18.89 7.81
N LEU A 452 13.83 18.52 6.57
CA LEU A 452 14.27 19.21 5.37
C LEU A 452 13.76 20.65 5.31
N CYS A 453 12.48 20.86 5.66
CA CYS A 453 11.89 22.21 5.71
C CYS A 453 12.55 23.09 6.78
N GLU A 454 12.85 22.54 7.96
CA GLU A 454 13.62 23.24 9.01
C GLU A 454 15.02 23.63 8.52
N GLY A 455 15.64 22.80 7.69
CA GLY A 455 16.89 23.08 7.00
C GLY A 455 16.79 24.10 5.84
N GLY A 456 15.60 24.64 5.57
CA GLY A 456 15.36 25.63 4.53
C GLY A 456 15.11 25.04 3.13
N VAL A 457 14.90 23.74 3.01
CA VAL A 457 14.54 23.12 1.72
C VAL A 457 13.07 23.40 1.41
N GLY A 458 12.80 23.97 0.23
CA GLY A 458 11.45 24.11 -0.31
C GLY A 458 10.95 22.79 -0.88
N ILE A 459 9.67 22.47 -0.70
CA ILE A 459 9.11 21.20 -1.16
C ILE A 459 7.91 21.45 -2.06
N VAL A 460 7.86 20.78 -3.20
CA VAL A 460 6.65 20.58 -4.00
C VAL A 460 6.15 19.17 -3.73
N LEU A 461 5.02 19.06 -3.05
CA LEU A 461 4.40 17.78 -2.68
C LEU A 461 3.23 17.49 -3.61
N ILE A 462 3.32 16.44 -4.38
CA ILE A 462 2.25 15.89 -5.22
C ILE A 462 1.79 14.60 -4.53
N THR A 463 0.51 14.50 -4.22
CA THR A 463 -0.04 13.28 -3.59
C THR A 463 -1.50 13.06 -3.98
N ASP A 464 -1.91 11.78 -3.96
CA ASP A 464 -3.29 11.35 -4.14
C ASP A 464 -4.04 11.26 -2.80
N GLU A 465 -3.30 11.29 -1.67
CA GLU A 465 -3.87 11.21 -0.32
C GLU A 465 -4.20 12.61 0.22
N LEU A 466 -5.48 12.93 0.36
CA LEU A 466 -5.92 14.26 0.82
C LEU A 466 -5.44 14.60 2.22
N THR A 467 -5.44 13.63 3.12
CA THR A 467 -4.96 13.81 4.51
C THR A 467 -3.47 14.13 4.56
N GLU A 468 -2.64 13.49 3.70
CA GLU A 468 -1.22 13.79 3.55
C GLU A 468 -1.03 15.20 2.98
N LEU A 469 -1.77 15.54 1.93
CA LEU A 469 -1.75 16.84 1.30
C LEU A 469 -2.04 17.96 2.29
N ILE A 470 -3.13 17.82 3.07
CA ILE A 470 -3.57 18.78 4.08
C ILE A 470 -2.55 18.85 5.23
N GLY A 471 -2.16 17.70 5.75
CA GLY A 471 -1.31 17.60 6.94
C GLY A 471 0.08 18.23 6.74
N LEU A 472 0.68 18.05 5.56
CA LEU A 472 2.05 18.50 5.29
C LEU A 472 2.15 19.91 4.71
N SER A 473 1.18 20.36 3.91
CA SER A 473 1.32 21.59 3.10
C SER A 473 1.17 22.87 3.91
N ASN A 474 1.89 23.91 3.50
CA ASN A 474 1.69 25.29 3.94
C ASN A 474 0.57 25.97 3.14
N ARG A 475 0.44 25.58 1.87
CA ARG A 475 -0.65 25.94 0.96
C ARG A 475 -0.82 24.85 -0.07
N ILE A 476 -2.02 24.77 -0.64
CA ILE A 476 -2.44 23.71 -1.55
C ILE A 476 -2.96 24.34 -2.83
N LEU A 477 -2.42 23.91 -3.96
CA LEU A 477 -2.92 24.21 -5.29
C LEU A 477 -3.72 23.02 -5.80
N ILE A 478 -4.95 23.25 -6.26
CA ILE A 478 -5.79 22.20 -6.86
C ILE A 478 -5.70 22.30 -8.36
N LEU A 479 -5.33 21.18 -8.97
CA LEU A 479 -5.29 21.04 -10.42
C LEU A 479 -6.51 20.28 -10.92
N GLN A 480 -7.11 20.80 -11.98
CA GLN A 480 -8.19 20.15 -12.73
C GLN A 480 -7.95 20.34 -14.23
N ARG A 481 -8.02 19.26 -15.01
CA ARG A 481 -7.79 19.28 -16.47
C ARG A 481 -6.52 20.05 -16.88
N GLY A 482 -5.44 19.87 -16.14
CA GLY A 482 -4.14 20.45 -16.43
C GLY A 482 -3.98 21.94 -16.08
N ARG A 483 -4.90 22.54 -15.32
CA ARG A 483 -4.82 23.93 -14.88
C ARG A 483 -5.02 24.05 -13.37
N VAL A 484 -4.43 25.06 -12.76
CA VAL A 484 -4.70 25.42 -11.36
C VAL A 484 -6.06 26.09 -11.31
N VAL A 485 -7.00 25.53 -10.54
CA VAL A 485 -8.36 26.04 -10.39
C VAL A 485 -8.62 26.67 -9.02
N ALA A 486 -7.83 26.34 -8.02
CA ALA A 486 -7.90 26.91 -6.67
C ALA A 486 -6.52 26.91 -5.99
N GLU A 487 -6.31 27.87 -5.12
CA GLU A 487 -5.19 27.93 -4.18
C GLU A 487 -5.74 28.19 -2.78
N MET A 488 -5.35 27.36 -1.80
CA MET A 488 -5.80 27.45 -0.43
C MET A 488 -4.62 27.49 0.53
N ALA A 489 -4.65 28.42 1.47
CA ALA A 489 -3.70 28.43 2.57
C ALA A 489 -4.00 27.27 3.53
N ALA A 490 -2.95 26.67 4.08
CA ALA A 490 -3.03 25.59 5.06
C ALA A 490 -2.13 25.87 6.28
N PRO A 491 -2.39 26.96 7.05
CA PRO A 491 -1.57 27.32 8.19
C PRO A 491 -1.78 26.37 9.37
N ILE A 492 -0.84 26.36 10.32
CA ILE A 492 -0.97 25.60 11.57
C ILE A 492 -2.22 26.08 12.30
N GLY A 493 -3.05 25.13 12.76
CA GLY A 493 -4.28 25.41 13.54
C GLY A 493 -5.51 25.81 12.71
N ALA A 494 -5.36 26.05 11.36
CA ALA A 494 -6.47 26.35 10.46
C ALA A 494 -6.27 25.62 9.10
N LYS A 495 -6.01 24.31 9.16
CA LYS A 495 -5.92 23.47 7.96
C LYS A 495 -7.28 23.35 7.29
N PRO A 496 -7.32 23.37 5.94
CA PRO A 496 -8.55 23.03 5.22
C PRO A 496 -8.96 21.58 5.52
N THR A 497 -10.22 21.27 5.36
CA THR A 497 -10.75 19.90 5.43
C THR A 497 -10.79 19.26 4.06
N GLU A 498 -10.97 17.95 3.99
CA GLU A 498 -11.21 17.27 2.70
C GLU A 498 -12.46 17.83 1.99
N GLN A 499 -13.49 18.21 2.76
CA GLN A 499 -14.72 18.80 2.21
C GLN A 499 -14.48 20.16 1.55
N ASP A 500 -13.46 20.91 1.97
CA ASP A 500 -13.08 22.18 1.34
C ASP A 500 -12.37 21.97 0.01
N LEU A 501 -11.62 20.86 -0.14
CA LEU A 501 -10.85 20.55 -1.34
C LEU A 501 -11.70 19.86 -2.42
N LEU A 502 -12.55 18.91 -2.04
CA LEU A 502 -13.31 18.06 -2.96
C LEU A 502 -14.12 18.82 -4.03
N PRO A 503 -14.83 19.94 -3.73
CA PRO A 503 -15.58 20.69 -4.75
C PRO A 503 -14.70 21.23 -5.87
N HIS A 504 -13.43 21.55 -5.57
CA HIS A 504 -12.49 22.07 -6.56
C HIS A 504 -11.79 20.95 -7.36
N MET A 505 -11.82 19.71 -6.87
CA MET A 505 -11.23 18.56 -7.55
C MET A 505 -12.20 17.88 -8.52
N LEU A 506 -13.49 17.91 -8.20
CA LEU A 506 -14.52 17.32 -9.04
C LEU A 506 -14.89 18.26 -10.20
N PRO A 507 -15.10 17.73 -11.43
CA PRO A 507 -15.65 18.54 -12.52
C PRO A 507 -17.00 19.11 -12.10
N SER A 508 -17.21 20.42 -12.27
CA SER A 508 -18.54 21.00 -12.16
C SER A 508 -19.46 20.22 -13.10
N ALA A 509 -20.60 19.74 -12.60
CA ALA A 509 -21.63 19.17 -13.45
C ALA A 509 -22.01 20.27 -14.47
N ALA A 510 -21.74 19.99 -15.76
CA ALA A 510 -22.05 20.87 -16.86
C ALA A 510 -23.57 20.85 -17.11
#